data_db872732642f4aab51582ba28ac5f729
#
_entry.id   db872732642f4aab51582ba28ac5f729
#
_cell.length_a   1.000
_cell.length_b   1.000
_cell.length_c   1.000
_cell.angle_alpha   90.00
_cell.angle_beta   90.00
_cell.angle_gamma   90.00
#
_symmetry.space_group_name_H-M   'P 1'
#
loop_
_entity.id
_entity.type
_entity.pdbx_description
1 polymer ?
#
loop_
_entity_poly.entity_id
_entity_poly.type
_entity_poly.pdbx_seq_one_letter_code
_entity_poly.pdbx_strand_id
1 'polypeptide(L)'
;EYSYDGQWIYFNSHRTGRMHVYRMKPDGTKQEQLTFDAFDNWFPHPSPDNRTVAFISYLEDQKGQHPFGREVKLRLLDTQTKKITDLTPVFYGGQGSFNVHSWSPDGKKLAFVKYTRFN
;
A
#
# COMPACT_ATOMS: atom_id res chain seq x y z
N GLU A 1 4.78 -2.10 -8.62
CA GLU A 1 6.22 -1.99 -8.28
C GLU A 1 6.84 -3.37 -8.15
N TYR A 2 8.02 -3.57 -8.72
CA TYR A 2 8.76 -4.83 -8.55
C TYR A 2 9.30 -4.97 -7.14
N SER A 3 9.32 -6.22 -6.63
CA SER A 3 10.18 -6.54 -5.48
C SER A 3 11.65 -6.32 -5.85
N TYR A 4 12.51 -6.11 -4.85
CA TYR A 4 13.92 -5.81 -5.10
C TYR A 4 14.66 -6.96 -5.80
N ASP A 5 14.23 -8.20 -5.54
CA ASP A 5 14.81 -9.38 -6.20
C ASP A 5 14.20 -9.66 -7.59
N GLY A 6 13.24 -8.85 -8.02
CA GLY A 6 12.60 -9.00 -9.32
C GLY A 6 11.64 -10.19 -9.44
N GLN A 7 11.36 -10.90 -8.36
CA GLN A 7 10.54 -12.11 -8.40
C GLN A 7 9.05 -11.84 -8.39
N TRP A 8 8.62 -10.67 -7.91
CA TRP A 8 7.21 -10.31 -7.76
C TRP A 8 6.95 -8.89 -8.26
N ILE A 9 5.73 -8.67 -8.75
CA ILE A 9 5.19 -7.32 -9.01
C ILE A 9 4.04 -7.11 -8.04
N TYR A 10 4.10 -6.04 -7.27
CA TYR A 10 3.01 -5.61 -6.37
C TYR A 10 2.21 -4.51 -7.06
N PHE A 11 0.90 -4.62 -7.02
CA PHE A 11 0.01 -3.66 -7.68
C PHE A 11 -1.31 -3.58 -6.93
N ASN A 12 -2.13 -2.61 -7.30
CA ASN A 12 -3.48 -2.51 -6.76
C ASN A 12 -4.50 -2.64 -7.88
N SER A 13 -5.67 -3.15 -7.55
CA SER A 13 -6.74 -3.40 -8.52
C SER A 13 -8.11 -3.25 -7.87
N HIS A 14 -9.04 -2.72 -8.63
CA HIS A 14 -10.44 -2.51 -8.22
C HIS A 14 -11.36 -3.64 -8.72
N ARG A 15 -10.79 -4.77 -9.14
CA ARG A 15 -11.54 -5.86 -9.83
C ARG A 15 -12.65 -6.48 -8.99
N THR A 16 -12.58 -6.38 -7.65
CA THR A 16 -13.59 -6.94 -6.76
C THR A 16 -14.59 -5.90 -6.24
N GLY A 17 -14.54 -4.64 -6.73
CA GLY A 17 -15.41 -3.57 -6.29
C GLY A 17 -14.81 -2.60 -5.27
N ARG A 18 -13.68 -2.96 -4.67
CA ARG A 18 -12.88 -2.10 -3.79
C ARG A 18 -11.41 -2.18 -4.24
N MET A 19 -10.64 -1.17 -3.89
CA MET A 19 -9.22 -1.18 -4.24
C MET A 19 -8.45 -2.05 -3.26
N HIS A 20 -7.78 -3.07 -3.78
CA HIS A 20 -6.98 -4.00 -2.97
C HIS A 20 -5.58 -4.16 -3.52
N VAL A 21 -4.67 -4.57 -2.64
CA VAL A 21 -3.29 -4.88 -2.99
C VAL A 21 -3.22 -6.32 -3.47
N TYR A 22 -2.47 -6.51 -4.55
CA TYR A 22 -2.22 -7.81 -5.21
C TYR A 22 -0.73 -7.95 -5.46
N ARG A 23 -0.33 -9.16 -5.74
CA ARG A 23 0.99 -9.43 -6.35
C ARG A 23 0.86 -10.51 -7.41
N MET A 24 1.85 -10.56 -8.30
CA MET A 24 1.92 -11.56 -9.36
C MET A 24 3.38 -11.81 -9.73
N LYS A 25 3.64 -12.92 -10.44
CA LYS A 25 4.94 -13.13 -11.06
C LYS A 25 5.13 -12.17 -12.24
N PRO A 26 6.37 -11.85 -12.64
CA PRO A 26 6.63 -10.89 -13.72
C PRO A 26 6.01 -11.27 -15.06
N ASP A 27 5.74 -12.55 -15.31
CA ASP A 27 5.05 -13.00 -16.51
C ASP A 27 3.52 -12.89 -16.44
N GLY A 28 2.98 -12.33 -15.35
CA GLY A 28 1.54 -12.18 -15.12
C GLY A 28 0.86 -13.38 -14.49
N THR A 29 1.58 -14.47 -14.24
CA THR A 29 1.02 -15.65 -13.59
C THR A 29 1.01 -15.49 -12.06
N LYS A 30 0.34 -16.44 -11.36
CA LYS A 30 0.26 -16.52 -9.91
C LYS A 30 -0.22 -15.22 -9.27
N GLN A 31 -1.26 -14.62 -9.83
CA GLN A 31 -1.87 -13.43 -9.26
C GLN A 31 -2.53 -13.77 -7.93
N GLU A 32 -2.23 -12.99 -6.92
CA GLU A 32 -2.69 -13.23 -5.55
C GLU A 32 -3.19 -11.92 -4.93
N GLN A 33 -4.43 -11.94 -4.42
CA GLN A 33 -4.97 -10.82 -3.64
C GLN A 33 -4.39 -10.87 -2.23
N LEU A 34 -3.96 -9.74 -1.70
CA LEU A 34 -3.28 -9.67 -0.41
C LEU A 34 -4.10 -8.95 0.67
N THR A 35 -5.05 -8.10 0.28
CA THR A 35 -5.93 -7.39 1.21
C THR A 35 -7.38 -7.72 0.91
N PHE A 36 -8.21 -7.81 1.97
CA PHE A 36 -9.61 -8.28 1.84
C PHE A 36 -10.58 -7.45 2.68
N ASP A 37 -10.11 -6.36 3.29
CA ASP A 37 -10.89 -5.57 4.23
C ASP A 37 -11.77 -4.52 3.53
N ALA A 38 -12.42 -3.68 4.33
CA ALA A 38 -13.36 -2.67 3.83
C ALA A 38 -12.69 -1.33 3.49
N PHE A 39 -11.35 -1.26 3.55
CA PHE A 39 -10.61 -0.06 3.16
C PHE A 39 -10.31 -0.08 1.66
N ASP A 40 -9.97 1.09 1.10
CA ASP A 40 -9.37 1.18 -0.22
C ASP A 40 -7.86 1.25 -0.06
N ASN A 41 -7.16 0.26 -0.58
CA ASN A 41 -5.73 0.04 -0.36
C ASN A 41 -4.95 0.34 -1.64
N TRP A 42 -4.02 1.31 -1.55
CA TRP A 42 -3.29 1.84 -2.70
C TRP A 42 -1.79 1.82 -2.50
N PHE A 43 -1.06 1.85 -3.61
CA PHE A 43 0.38 2.10 -3.68
C PHE A 43 1.21 1.13 -2.82
N PRO A 44 1.19 -0.17 -3.13
CA PRO A 44 2.02 -1.13 -2.39
C PRO A 44 3.51 -0.94 -2.71
N HIS A 45 4.32 -0.83 -1.67
CA HIS A 45 5.77 -0.68 -1.79
C HIS A 45 6.46 -1.78 -0.98
N PRO A 46 7.05 -2.78 -1.65
CA PRO A 46 7.75 -3.85 -0.93
C PRO A 46 9.06 -3.35 -0.32
N SER A 47 9.39 -3.88 0.87
CA SER A 47 10.67 -3.61 1.51
C SER A 47 11.81 -4.31 0.76
N PRO A 48 13.07 -3.87 0.95
CA PRO A 48 14.21 -4.46 0.24
C PRO A 48 14.35 -5.98 0.40
N ASP A 49 14.01 -6.53 1.56
CA ASP A 49 14.06 -7.97 1.82
C ASP A 49 12.79 -8.71 1.37
N ASN A 50 11.83 -8.01 0.77
CA ASN A 50 10.54 -8.55 0.34
C ASN A 50 9.72 -9.20 1.48
N ARG A 51 10.03 -8.89 2.73
CA ARG A 51 9.30 -9.44 3.87
C ARG A 51 8.07 -8.63 4.22
N THR A 52 8.07 -7.34 3.91
CA THR A 52 7.01 -6.41 4.29
C THR A 52 6.59 -5.59 3.08
N VAL A 53 5.29 -5.37 2.94
CA VAL A 53 4.75 -4.44 1.93
C VAL A 53 4.02 -3.33 2.68
N ALA A 54 4.44 -2.09 2.43
CA ALA A 54 3.76 -0.91 2.98
C ALA A 54 2.78 -0.38 1.95
N PHE A 55 1.63 0.06 2.40
CA PHE A 55 0.60 0.64 1.53
C PHE A 55 -0.25 1.64 2.29
N ILE A 56 -0.99 2.47 1.56
CA ILE A 56 -1.89 3.45 2.15
C ILE A 56 -3.32 2.93 2.09
N SER A 57 -4.07 3.12 3.17
CA SER A 57 -5.46 2.71 3.27
C SER A 57 -6.35 3.92 3.49
N TYR A 58 -7.32 4.11 2.59
CA TYR A 58 -8.39 5.08 2.76
C TYR A 58 -9.48 4.43 3.60
N LEU A 59 -9.97 5.14 4.61
CA LEU A 59 -10.96 4.59 5.52
C LEU A 59 -12.32 4.42 4.87
N GLU A 60 -12.65 5.27 3.90
CA GLU A 60 -13.94 5.24 3.22
C GLU A 60 -13.77 4.87 1.74
N ASP A 61 -14.85 4.39 1.13
CA ASP A 61 -14.88 4.04 -0.28
C ASP A 61 -14.63 5.27 -1.15
N GLN A 62 -13.56 5.27 -1.93
CA GLN A 62 -13.19 6.36 -2.82
C GLN A 62 -13.65 6.10 -4.28
N LYS A 63 -14.41 5.06 -4.51
CA LYS A 63 -14.98 4.70 -5.82
C LYS A 63 -13.95 4.61 -6.94
N GLY A 64 -12.81 3.95 -6.61
CA GLY A 64 -11.72 3.74 -7.56
C GLY A 64 -10.78 4.92 -7.71
N GLN A 65 -10.96 5.97 -6.93
CA GLN A 65 -10.10 7.15 -6.94
C GLN A 65 -9.12 7.13 -5.77
N HIS A 66 -8.09 7.96 -5.85
CA HIS A 66 -7.14 8.15 -4.75
C HIS A 66 -6.94 9.65 -4.48
N PRO A 67 -7.99 10.33 -3.98
CA PRO A 67 -7.98 11.77 -3.85
C PRO A 67 -7.07 12.28 -2.73
N PHE A 68 -6.71 13.55 -2.83
CA PHE A 68 -6.09 14.32 -1.76
C PHE A 68 -7.14 14.67 -0.70
N GLY A 69 -6.68 14.81 0.55
CA GLY A 69 -7.53 15.42 1.58
C GLY A 69 -8.56 14.47 2.17
N ARG A 70 -8.16 13.25 2.43
CA ARG A 70 -9.01 12.23 3.07
C ARG A 70 -8.36 11.68 4.34
N GLU A 71 -9.14 10.96 5.12
CA GLU A 71 -8.62 10.22 6.26
C GLU A 71 -8.01 8.91 5.77
N VAL A 72 -6.72 8.75 6.02
CA VAL A 72 -5.92 7.62 5.58
C VAL A 72 -5.00 7.15 6.70
N LYS A 73 -4.44 5.96 6.53
CA LYS A 73 -3.35 5.47 7.37
C LYS A 73 -2.43 4.60 6.54
N LEU A 74 -1.18 4.45 6.98
CA LEU A 74 -0.26 3.49 6.41
C LEU A 74 -0.34 2.19 7.18
N ARG A 75 -0.29 1.08 6.45
CA ARG A 75 -0.31 -0.26 7.03
C ARG A 75 0.79 -1.10 6.42
N LEU A 76 1.15 -2.16 7.12
CA LEU A 76 2.18 -3.11 6.72
C LEU A 76 1.57 -4.50 6.58
N LEU A 77 1.92 -5.17 5.49
CA LEU A 77 1.58 -6.57 5.25
C LEU A 77 2.85 -7.41 5.40
N ASP A 78 2.80 -8.46 6.22
CA ASP A 78 3.85 -9.48 6.27
C ASP A 78 3.63 -10.46 5.12
N THR A 79 4.59 -10.60 4.22
CA THR A 79 4.42 -11.42 3.01
C THR A 79 4.39 -12.92 3.30
N GLN A 80 4.90 -13.37 4.44
CA GLN A 80 4.89 -14.78 4.82
C GLN A 80 3.61 -15.14 5.56
N THR A 81 3.24 -14.39 6.59
CA THR A 81 2.07 -14.68 7.43
C THR A 81 0.78 -14.09 6.86
N LYS A 82 0.89 -13.12 5.96
CA LYS A 82 -0.23 -12.33 5.39
C LYS A 82 -0.92 -11.46 6.44
N LYS A 83 -0.32 -11.29 7.60
CA LYS A 83 -0.85 -10.44 8.66
C LYS A 83 -0.64 -8.97 8.31
N ILE A 84 -1.67 -8.15 8.55
CA ILE A 84 -1.64 -6.71 8.33
C ILE A 84 -1.67 -6.00 9.68
N THR A 85 -0.80 -5.00 9.84
CA THR A 85 -0.73 -4.17 11.05
C THR A 85 -0.73 -2.70 10.66
N ASP A 86 -1.23 -1.84 11.53
CA ASP A 86 -1.19 -0.40 11.32
C ASP A 86 0.23 0.10 11.60
N LEU A 87 0.78 0.88 10.66
CA LEU A 87 2.06 1.57 10.87
C LEU A 87 1.85 2.94 11.49
N THR A 88 0.79 3.64 11.11
CA THR A 88 0.47 4.97 11.59
C THR A 88 -0.94 5.03 12.17
N PRO A 89 -1.24 6.00 13.03
CA PRO A 89 -2.63 6.37 13.27
C PRO A 89 -3.23 6.99 12.01
N VAL A 90 -4.53 7.26 12.04
CA VAL A 90 -5.21 7.97 10.95
C VAL A 90 -4.63 9.38 10.84
N PHE A 91 -4.38 9.82 9.60
CA PHE A 91 -3.89 11.18 9.33
C PHE A 91 -4.56 11.74 8.09
N TYR A 92 -4.42 13.05 7.91
CA TYR A 92 -4.97 13.76 6.76
C TYR A 92 -3.99 13.66 5.60
N GLY A 93 -4.40 13.01 4.51
CA GLY A 93 -3.53 12.76 3.39
C GLY A 93 -4.26 12.21 2.18
N GLY A 94 -3.64 11.26 1.51
CA GLY A 94 -4.16 10.64 0.29
C GLY A 94 -3.19 10.80 -0.85
N GLN A 95 -3.67 11.36 -1.99
CA GLN A 95 -2.81 11.64 -3.13
C GLN A 95 -1.60 12.46 -2.70
N GLY A 96 -0.42 12.01 -3.05
CA GLY A 96 0.84 12.65 -2.69
C GLY A 96 1.46 12.17 -1.39
N SER A 97 0.74 11.41 -0.57
CA SER A 97 1.27 10.94 0.72
C SER A 97 2.25 9.79 0.57
N PHE A 98 1.98 8.83 -0.32
CA PHE A 98 2.75 7.59 -0.40
C PHE A 98 2.77 7.02 -1.81
N ASN A 99 2.73 7.89 -2.82
CA ASN A 99 2.64 7.47 -4.22
C ASN A 99 3.91 6.79 -4.73
N VAL A 100 5.06 7.14 -4.17
CA VAL A 100 6.36 6.66 -4.66
C VAL A 100 7.06 5.83 -3.60
N HIS A 101 7.94 4.95 -4.06
CA HIS A 101 8.76 4.13 -3.18
C HIS A 101 9.63 5.00 -2.26
N SER A 102 9.69 4.65 -0.98
CA SER A 102 10.43 5.44 0.00
C SER A 102 11.07 4.61 1.12
N TRP A 103 11.21 3.30 0.94
CA TRP A 103 11.95 2.48 1.89
C TRP A 103 13.43 2.85 1.89
N SER A 104 14.03 2.92 3.08
CA SER A 104 15.49 3.03 3.19
C SER A 104 16.14 1.74 2.68
N PRO A 105 17.41 1.81 2.18
CA PRO A 105 18.08 0.62 1.65
C PRO A 105 18.21 -0.52 2.66
N ASP A 106 18.31 -0.21 3.95
CA ASP A 106 18.41 -1.23 5.01
C ASP A 106 17.03 -1.78 5.43
N GLY A 107 15.93 -1.27 4.85
CA GLY A 107 14.59 -1.75 5.15
C GLY A 107 14.04 -1.35 6.52
N LYS A 108 14.71 -0.46 7.24
CA LYS A 108 14.34 -0.11 8.61
C LYS A 108 13.43 1.11 8.70
N LYS A 109 13.39 1.95 7.65
CA LYS A 109 12.64 3.20 7.64
C LYS A 109 11.94 3.39 6.30
N LEU A 110 10.83 4.11 6.33
CA LEU A 110 10.21 4.63 5.14
C LEU A 110 9.75 6.07 5.38
N ALA A 111 9.52 6.81 4.30
CA ALA A 111 9.07 8.19 4.36
C ALA A 111 7.70 8.33 3.74
N PHE A 112 6.91 9.24 4.26
CA PHE A 112 5.60 9.57 3.71
C PHE A 112 5.28 11.03 3.99
N VAL A 113 4.26 11.58 3.30
CA VAL A 113 3.84 12.96 3.45
C VAL A 113 2.50 12.98 4.19
N LYS A 114 2.47 13.75 5.25
CA LYS A 114 1.27 14.03 6.01
C LYS A 114 0.91 15.51 5.80
N TYR A 115 -0.36 15.78 5.57
CA TYR A 115 -0.82 17.15 5.33
C TYR A 115 -1.46 17.71 6.59
N THR A 116 -1.37 19.03 6.76
CA THR A 116 -2.04 19.75 7.82
C THR A 116 -3.34 20.34 7.28
N ARG A 117 -4.42 20.11 8.01
CA ARG A 117 -5.72 20.71 7.67
C ARG A 117 -5.81 22.07 8.35
N PHE A 118 -6.12 23.10 7.56
CA PHE A 118 -6.39 24.45 8.07
C PHE A 118 -7.89 24.70 8.05
N ASN A 119 -8.40 25.26 9.13
CA ASN A 119 -9.81 25.65 9.25
C ASN A 119 -9.96 27.16 9.12
#